data_d682fa76861756affdd344d36c3df7ca
#
_entry.id   d682fa76861756affdd344d36c3df7ca
#
_cell.length_a   1.000
_cell.length_b   1.000
_cell.length_c   1.000
_cell.angle_alpha   90.00
_cell.angle_beta   90.00
_cell.angle_gamma   90.00
#
_symmetry.space_group_name_H-M   'P 1'
#
loop_
_entity.id
_entity.type
_entity.pdbx_description
1 polymer ?
#
loop_
_entity_poly.entity_id
_entity_poly.type
_entity_poly.pdbx_seq_one_letter_code
_entity_poly.pdbx_strand_id
1 'polypeptide(L)'
;MAKLTCGLIQMGLKGDTSMAPDRIRDLMIEAHIPYIEQAAAKGVQVLCFQEVFTQPYFCPGQDRKWYAAAERIPDGHTTRLMQEYVGQAKARVQLA
;
A
#
# COMPACT_ATOMS: atom_id res chain seq x y z
N MET A 1 10.55 -30.35 0.49
CA MET A 1 10.91 -28.94 0.80
C MET A 1 9.70 -28.04 0.58
N ALA A 2 9.38 -27.24 1.57
CA ALA A 2 8.26 -26.29 1.45
C ALA A 2 8.65 -25.12 0.52
N LYS A 3 7.71 -24.67 -0.29
CA LYS A 3 7.90 -23.50 -1.15
C LYS A 3 6.91 -22.41 -0.73
N LEU A 4 7.35 -21.17 -0.81
CA LEU A 4 6.54 -20.00 -0.52
C LEU A 4 6.53 -19.10 -1.75
N THR A 5 5.34 -18.76 -2.22
CA THR A 5 5.18 -17.84 -3.35
C THR A 5 5.07 -16.43 -2.83
N CYS A 6 6.00 -15.57 -3.22
CA CYS A 6 6.05 -14.18 -2.81
C CYS A 6 5.83 -13.27 -4.00
N GLY A 7 5.30 -12.08 -3.74
CA GLY A 7 5.12 -11.06 -4.76
C GLY A 7 5.58 -9.70 -4.28
N LEU A 8 6.00 -8.87 -5.22
CA LEU A 8 6.33 -7.46 -4.99
C LEU A 8 5.47 -6.60 -5.88
N ILE A 9 4.93 -5.51 -5.32
CA ILE A 9 4.28 -4.47 -6.11
C ILE A 9 5.07 -3.20 -5.93
N GLN A 10 5.49 -2.62 -7.04
CA GLN A 10 6.21 -1.36 -7.07
C GLN A 10 5.68 -0.53 -8.22
N MET A 11 5.32 0.72 -7.94
CA MET A 11 4.75 1.60 -8.97
C MET A 11 5.10 3.06 -8.70
N GLY A 12 4.95 3.88 -9.75
CA GLY A 12 5.12 5.32 -9.62
C GLY A 12 3.96 5.99 -8.90
N LEU A 13 4.18 7.21 -8.44
CA LEU A 13 3.16 8.00 -7.77
C LEU A 13 1.99 8.29 -8.71
N LYS A 14 0.77 8.11 -8.21
CA LYS A 14 -0.46 8.54 -8.88
C LYS A 14 -0.87 9.89 -8.27
N GLY A 15 -1.31 10.81 -9.14
CA GLY A 15 -1.55 12.17 -8.72
C GLY A 15 -0.25 12.99 -8.70
N ASP A 16 -0.24 14.09 -7.96
CA ASP A 16 0.95 14.92 -7.82
C ASP A 16 1.05 15.49 -6.40
N THR A 17 2.22 16.04 -6.08
CA THR A 17 2.54 16.50 -4.73
C THR A 17 1.77 17.76 -4.30
N SER A 18 1.02 18.39 -5.20
CA SER A 18 0.15 19.51 -4.85
C SER A 18 -1.17 19.05 -4.24
N MET A 19 -1.51 17.77 -4.38
CA MET A 19 -2.74 17.21 -3.83
C MET A 19 -2.66 17.02 -2.32
N ALA A 20 -3.82 17.00 -1.66
CA ALA A 20 -3.89 16.66 -0.25
C ALA A 20 -3.41 15.21 0.00
N PRO A 21 -2.75 14.94 1.14
CA PRO A 21 -2.23 13.59 1.41
C PRO A 21 -3.29 12.49 1.38
N ASP A 22 -4.49 12.74 1.87
CA ASP A 22 -5.56 11.74 1.84
C ASP A 22 -6.02 11.42 0.41
N ARG A 23 -5.98 12.39 -0.50
CA ARG A 23 -6.33 12.19 -1.90
C ARG A 23 -5.27 11.33 -2.58
N ILE A 24 -3.99 11.60 -2.34
CA ILE A 24 -2.88 10.79 -2.87
C ILE A 24 -2.99 9.36 -2.35
N ARG A 25 -3.24 9.20 -1.04
CA ARG A 25 -3.44 7.89 -0.43
C ARG A 25 -4.51 7.09 -1.18
N ASP A 26 -5.67 7.71 -1.41
CA ASP A 26 -6.78 7.02 -2.07
C ASP A 26 -6.42 6.61 -3.49
N LEU A 27 -5.75 7.49 -4.25
CA LEU A 27 -5.30 7.17 -5.59
C LEU A 27 -4.27 6.04 -5.61
N MET A 28 -3.34 6.03 -4.67
CA MET A 28 -2.33 4.98 -4.57
C MET A 28 -2.95 3.64 -4.20
N ILE A 29 -3.84 3.62 -3.23
CA ILE A 29 -4.54 2.39 -2.83
C ILE A 29 -5.35 1.86 -4.01
N GLU A 30 -6.12 2.72 -4.67
CA GLU A 30 -6.92 2.35 -5.83
C GLU A 30 -6.06 1.75 -6.94
N ALA A 31 -4.88 2.30 -7.18
CA ALA A 31 -3.96 1.78 -8.18
C ALA A 31 -3.37 0.42 -7.80
N HIS A 32 -3.25 0.13 -6.51
CA HIS A 32 -2.72 -1.15 -6.03
C HIS A 32 -3.74 -2.29 -6.10
N ILE A 33 -5.03 -1.99 -6.01
CA ILE A 33 -6.07 -3.03 -5.90
C ILE A 33 -6.01 -4.05 -7.05
N PRO A 34 -5.91 -3.67 -8.34
CA PRO A 34 -5.84 -4.66 -9.41
C PRO A 34 -4.64 -5.60 -9.29
N TYR A 35 -3.51 -5.09 -8.80
CA TYR A 35 -2.31 -5.90 -8.63
C TYR A 35 -2.42 -6.84 -7.43
N ILE A 36 -3.11 -6.41 -6.36
CA ILE A 36 -3.42 -7.29 -5.23
C ILE A 36 -4.30 -8.44 -5.70
N GLU A 37 -5.30 -8.15 -6.51
CA GLU A 37 -6.19 -9.17 -7.07
C GLU A 37 -5.45 -10.14 -7.98
N GLN A 38 -4.52 -9.64 -8.81
CA GLN A 38 -3.67 -10.49 -9.64
C GLN A 38 -2.79 -11.41 -8.78
N ALA A 39 -2.22 -10.87 -7.71
CA ALA A 39 -1.39 -11.65 -6.79
C ALA A 39 -2.22 -12.78 -6.15
N ALA A 40 -3.42 -12.46 -5.72
CA ALA A 40 -4.33 -13.47 -5.15
C ALA A 40 -4.64 -14.58 -6.16
N ALA A 41 -4.92 -14.21 -7.41
CA ALA A 41 -5.22 -15.16 -8.46
C ALA A 41 -4.03 -16.08 -8.79
N LYS A 42 -2.79 -15.59 -8.59
CA LYS A 42 -1.57 -16.36 -8.81
C LYS A 42 -1.13 -17.17 -7.59
N GLY A 43 -1.90 -17.15 -6.51
CA GLY A 43 -1.57 -17.90 -5.30
C GLY A 43 -0.43 -17.32 -4.49
N VAL A 44 -0.19 -16.02 -4.58
CA VAL A 44 0.83 -15.34 -3.78
C VAL A 44 0.47 -15.42 -2.30
N GLN A 45 1.40 -15.86 -1.49
CA GLN A 45 1.20 -16.08 -0.05
C GLN A 45 1.71 -14.92 0.80
N VAL A 46 2.78 -14.26 0.34
CA VAL A 46 3.32 -13.06 0.99
C VAL A 46 3.47 -11.98 -0.08
N LEU A 47 2.84 -10.84 0.15
CA LEU A 47 2.87 -9.70 -0.78
C LEU A 47 3.54 -8.52 -0.10
N CYS A 48 4.52 -7.93 -0.77
CA CYS A 48 5.26 -6.78 -0.27
C CYS A 48 5.04 -5.58 -1.18
N PHE A 49 4.74 -4.44 -0.57
CA PHE A 49 4.63 -3.17 -1.28
C PHE A 49 5.92 -2.37 -1.10
N GLN A 50 6.09 -1.36 -1.95
CA GLN A 50 7.20 -0.43 -1.80
C GLN A 50 7.07 0.38 -0.51
N GLU A 51 8.18 0.89 -0.02
CA GLU A 51 8.19 1.79 1.14
C GLU A 51 7.34 3.02 0.87
N VAL A 52 6.55 3.45 1.87
CA VAL A 52 5.65 4.61 1.76
C VAL A 52 4.73 4.49 0.53
N PHE A 53 4.07 3.34 0.39
CA PHE A 53 3.34 3.05 -0.86
C PHE A 53 2.10 3.94 -1.06
N THR A 54 1.59 4.60 -0.03
CA THR A 54 0.40 5.46 -0.12
C THR A 54 0.71 6.93 -0.34
N GLN A 55 2.00 7.31 -0.36
CA GLN A 55 2.42 8.71 -0.42
C GLN A 55 3.67 8.85 -1.29
N PRO A 56 4.00 10.07 -1.72
CA PRO A 56 5.30 10.31 -2.36
C PRO A 56 6.43 10.20 -1.32
N TYR A 57 7.65 10.07 -1.80
CA TYR A 57 8.81 10.16 -0.93
C TYR A 57 9.01 11.65 -0.57
N PHE A 58 8.50 12.04 0.60
CA PHE A 58 8.34 13.43 0.98
C PHE A 58 9.54 14.02 1.75
N CYS A 59 10.48 13.17 2.17
CA CYS A 59 11.58 13.61 3.04
C CYS A 59 12.42 14.75 2.47
N PRO A 60 12.76 14.79 1.16
CA PRO A 60 13.55 15.90 0.63
C PRO A 60 12.86 17.25 0.69
N GLY A 61 11.53 17.28 0.59
CA GLY A 61 10.75 18.51 0.57
C GLY A 61 10.50 19.13 1.94
N GLN A 62 10.52 18.33 2.99
CA GLN A 62 10.33 18.75 4.38
C GLN A 62 9.08 19.60 4.62
N ASP A 63 8.02 19.36 3.85
CA ASP A 63 6.75 20.06 3.99
C ASP A 63 5.94 19.40 5.10
N ARG A 64 5.45 20.23 6.04
CA ARG A 64 4.68 19.74 7.21
C ARG A 64 3.33 19.14 6.83
N LYS A 65 2.81 19.44 5.64
CA LYS A 65 1.52 18.88 5.20
C LYS A 65 1.51 17.35 5.21
N TRP A 66 2.69 16.72 5.06
CA TRP A 66 2.80 15.25 5.02
C TRP A 66 2.58 14.60 6.38
N TYR A 67 2.61 15.37 7.48
CA TYR A 67 2.24 14.85 8.79
C TYR A 67 0.79 14.38 8.84
N ALA A 68 -0.08 14.97 8.02
CA ALA A 68 -1.47 14.53 7.92
C ALA A 68 -1.63 13.14 7.29
N ALA A 69 -0.56 12.62 6.66
CA ALA A 69 -0.57 11.27 6.10
C ALA A 69 -0.36 10.18 7.16
N ALA A 70 0.08 10.54 8.37
CA ALA A 70 0.30 9.57 9.43
C ALA A 70 -1.03 8.93 9.84
N GLU A 71 -1.00 7.62 10.07
CA GLU A 71 -2.18 6.87 10.46
C GLU A 71 -1.89 6.04 11.72
N ARG A 72 -2.95 5.77 12.45
CA ARG A 72 -2.85 4.92 13.65
C ARG A 72 -2.77 3.46 13.25
N ILE A 73 -2.05 2.69 14.06
CA ILE A 73 -1.98 1.24 13.94
C ILE A 73 -2.60 0.67 15.23
N PRO A 74 -3.53 -0.29 15.14
CA PRO A 74 -3.98 -1.03 13.94
C PRO A 74 -5.25 -0.48 13.30
N ASP A 75 -5.80 0.61 13.75
CA ASP A 75 -7.14 1.06 13.36
C ASP A 75 -7.18 2.17 12.31
N GLY A 76 -6.04 2.54 11.73
CA GLY A 76 -5.99 3.52 10.66
C GLY A 76 -6.60 3.00 9.36
N HIS A 77 -6.91 3.93 8.45
CA HIS A 77 -7.58 3.64 7.19
C HIS A 77 -6.87 2.58 6.35
N THR A 78 -5.55 2.76 6.14
CA THR A 78 -4.78 1.86 5.28
C THR A 78 -4.66 0.48 5.89
N THR A 79 -4.35 0.39 7.19
CA THR A 79 -4.22 -0.90 7.88
C THR A 79 -5.53 -1.68 7.83
N ARG A 80 -6.65 -1.02 8.10
CA ARG A 80 -7.96 -1.66 8.08
C ARG A 80 -8.30 -2.19 6.68
N LEU A 81 -8.04 -1.40 5.65
CA LEU A 81 -8.32 -1.79 4.28
C LEU A 81 -7.44 -2.97 3.85
N MET A 82 -6.16 -2.96 4.21
CA MET A 82 -5.26 -4.06 3.87
C MET A 82 -5.63 -5.36 4.59
N GLN A 83 -6.08 -5.28 5.84
CA GLN A 83 -6.60 -6.45 6.55
C GLN A 83 -7.78 -7.09 5.82
N GLU A 84 -8.65 -6.26 5.27
CA GLU A 84 -9.78 -6.72 4.48
C GLU A 84 -9.33 -7.48 3.24
N TYR A 85 -8.38 -6.92 2.49
CA TYR A 85 -7.84 -7.58 1.29
C TYR A 85 -7.08 -8.85 1.62
N VAL A 86 -6.32 -8.88 2.70
CA VAL A 86 -5.63 -10.09 3.16
C VAL A 86 -6.63 -11.20 3.46
N GLY A 87 -7.73 -10.87 4.13
CA GLY A 87 -8.79 -11.84 4.42
C GLY A 87 -9.40 -12.42 3.15
N GLN A 88 -9.64 -11.59 2.15
CA GLN A 88 -10.19 -12.03 0.86
C GLN A 88 -9.19 -12.86 0.06
N ALA A 89 -7.94 -12.42 0.00
CA ALA A 89 -6.90 -13.05 -0.80
C ALA A 89 -6.26 -14.26 -0.12
N LYS A 90 -6.49 -14.45 1.18
CA LYS A 90 -5.84 -15.48 2.00
C LYS A 90 -4.31 -15.41 1.91
N ALA A 91 -3.79 -14.20 1.86
CA ALA A 91 -2.36 -13.92 1.74
C ALA A 91 -1.93 -13.00 2.88
N ARG A 92 -0.63 -12.91 3.09
CA ARG A 92 -0.05 -11.95 4.02
C ARG A 92 0.47 -10.75 3.24
N VAL A 93 0.20 -9.55 3.75
CA VAL A 93 0.69 -8.32 3.15
C VAL A 93 1.75 -7.73 4.06
N GLN A 94 2.92 -7.46 3.49
CA GLN A 94 4.01 -6.78 4.18
C GLN A 94 3.97 -5.30 3.80
N LEU A 95 3.81 -4.46 4.80
CA LEU A 95 3.84 -3.00 4.63
C LEU A 95 5.21 -2.51 5.12
N ALA A 96 5.90 -1.87 4.24
CA ALA A 96 7.23 -1.34 4.55
C ALA A 96 7.15 0.10 5.08
#